data_d5512a52abc2ad540ec6e1d68884943a
#
_entry.id   d5512a52abc2ad540ec6e1d68884943a
#
_cell.length_a   1.000
_cell.length_b   1.000
_cell.length_c   1.000
_cell.angle_alpha   90.00
_cell.angle_beta   90.00
_cell.angle_gamma   90.00
#
_symmetry.space_group_name_H-M   'P 1'
#
loop_
_entity.id
_entity.type
_entity.pdbx_description
1 polymer ?
#
loop_
_entity_poly.entity_id
_entity_poly.type
_entity_poly.pdbx_seq_one_letter_code
_entity_poly.pdbx_strand_id
1 'polypeptide(L)'
;ERPQMKETLSKILALHEVGEGTGFNRKKCDVELTSGSKMNMTAWQRVELSRRKDRPVGSDYIDALFTDFVEFHGDRYFADDKAIIGGVARFHGTPVTVIAQAKGRNTKENIERNFGMPQPEGYRKALRLMKQAEKFSRPVICLGDTPGAFCGLEAEERGQGEAIAKNLYTLAGLTVPVLSIVIGEGGSGGALALAVANEVWMMENATYSILSPEGF
;
A
#
# COMPACT_ATOMS: atom_id res chain seq x y z
N GLU A 1 13.68 22.03 7.04
CA GLU A 1 12.26 21.64 7.01
C GLU A 1 11.51 22.57 6.07
N ARG A 2 10.88 22.01 5.01
CA ARG A 2 10.18 22.82 4.00
C ARG A 2 8.76 23.14 4.48
N PRO A 3 8.33 24.42 4.55
CA PRO A 3 7.00 24.80 5.05
C PRO A 3 5.85 24.12 4.28
N GLN A 4 5.97 23.95 2.97
CA GLN A 4 4.99 23.28 2.11
C GLN A 4 4.80 21.80 2.44
N MET A 5 5.85 21.11 2.89
CA MET A 5 5.77 19.70 3.29
C MET A 5 4.92 19.54 4.56
N LYS A 6 5.12 20.40 5.56
CA LYS A 6 4.30 20.40 6.78
C LYS A 6 2.83 20.71 6.49
N GLU A 7 2.56 21.63 5.58
CA GLU A 7 1.19 22.00 5.19
C GLU A 7 0.48 20.85 4.46
N THR A 8 1.17 20.16 3.54
CA THR A 8 0.60 19.02 2.80
C THR A 8 0.36 17.84 3.73
N LEU A 9 1.33 17.50 4.59
CA LEU A 9 1.15 16.45 5.60
C LEU A 9 0.04 16.82 6.59
N SER A 10 -0.04 18.07 7.03
CA SER A 10 -1.12 18.53 7.90
C SER A 10 -2.49 18.43 7.25
N LYS A 11 -2.61 18.70 5.94
CA LYS A 11 -3.86 18.50 5.19
C LYS A 11 -4.21 17.02 5.06
N ILE A 12 -3.22 16.16 4.86
CA ILE A 12 -3.41 14.69 4.83
C ILE A 12 -3.81 14.19 6.24
N LEU A 13 -3.19 14.71 7.30
CA LEU A 13 -3.46 14.35 8.69
C LEU A 13 -4.82 14.88 9.18
N ALA A 14 -5.21 16.10 8.81
CA ALA A 14 -6.52 16.68 9.16
C ALA A 14 -7.71 15.86 8.64
N LEU A 15 -7.49 14.96 7.70
CA LEU A 15 -8.51 14.08 7.15
C LEU A 15 -8.82 12.87 8.03
N HIS A 16 -8.01 12.60 9.04
CA HIS A 16 -8.34 11.62 10.07
C HIS A 16 -9.55 12.05 10.91
N GLU A 17 -9.80 13.36 11.01
CA GLU A 17 -10.92 13.93 11.75
C GLU A 17 -12.23 14.07 10.93
N VAL A 18 -12.17 13.97 9.60
CA VAL A 18 -13.31 14.17 8.69
C VAL A 18 -14.06 12.88 8.34
N GLY A 19 -13.73 11.76 8.99
CA GLY A 19 -14.33 10.44 8.71
C GLY A 19 -15.85 10.29 8.94
N GLU A 20 -16.56 11.35 9.29
CA GLU A 20 -18.02 11.30 9.52
C GLU A 20 -18.88 11.71 8.31
N GLY A 21 -18.29 12.14 7.19
CA GLY A 21 -19.04 12.73 6.09
C GLY A 21 -18.93 12.08 4.71
N THR A 22 -17.97 11.19 4.48
CA THR A 22 -17.81 10.52 3.18
C THR A 22 -18.50 9.17 3.21
N GLY A 23 -19.46 8.98 2.29
CA GLY A 23 -20.32 7.80 2.20
C GLY A 23 -19.61 6.47 1.94
N PHE A 24 -18.70 6.10 2.82
CA PHE A 24 -18.23 4.75 2.93
C PHE A 24 -19.44 3.87 3.26
N ASN A 25 -19.85 3.02 2.35
CA ASN A 25 -21.02 2.18 2.54
C ASN A 25 -20.75 1.14 3.65
N ARG A 26 -20.98 1.56 4.91
CA ARG A 26 -20.81 0.74 6.13
C ARG A 26 -21.60 -0.58 6.10
N LYS A 27 -22.54 -0.74 5.17
CA LYS A 27 -23.42 -1.92 5.10
C LYS A 27 -22.74 -3.23 4.70
N LYS A 28 -21.46 -3.23 4.33
CA LYS A 28 -20.68 -4.46 4.05
C LYS A 28 -19.69 -4.85 5.14
N CYS A 29 -19.50 -4.03 6.13
CA CYS A 29 -18.60 -4.28 7.25
C CYS A 29 -19.31 -4.32 8.60
N ASP A 30 -20.61 -4.60 8.65
CA ASP A 30 -21.32 -4.84 9.88
C ASP A 30 -20.91 -6.19 10.52
N VAL A 31 -19.65 -6.25 10.96
CA VAL A 31 -19.38 -6.95 12.20
C VAL A 31 -19.89 -6.01 13.27
N GLU A 32 -20.99 -6.36 13.95
CA GLU A 32 -21.47 -5.68 15.14
C GLU A 32 -20.29 -5.53 16.11
N LEU A 33 -19.61 -4.40 16.06
CA LEU A 33 -18.79 -3.92 17.14
C LEU A 33 -19.79 -3.46 18.20
N THR A 34 -20.33 -4.39 18.97
CA THR A 34 -21.02 -4.08 20.20
C THR A 34 -20.06 -3.23 21.03
N SER A 35 -20.40 -1.97 21.18
CA SER A 35 -19.75 -1.02 22.08
C SER A 35 -19.65 -1.65 23.46
N GLY A 36 -18.44 -2.07 23.87
CA GLY A 36 -18.28 -2.49 25.26
C GLY A 36 -17.16 -3.45 25.59
N SER A 37 -16.56 -4.19 24.67
CA SER A 37 -15.36 -4.96 24.98
C SER A 37 -14.28 -4.70 23.95
N LYS A 38 -13.17 -4.08 24.36
CA LYS A 38 -11.89 -4.28 23.69
C LYS A 38 -11.64 -5.79 23.74
N MET A 39 -12.03 -6.51 22.70
CA MET A 39 -11.73 -7.93 22.61
C MET A 39 -10.21 -8.05 22.72
N ASN A 40 -9.73 -8.73 23.76
CA ASN A 40 -8.34 -9.09 23.93
C ASN A 40 -8.00 -10.16 22.87
N MET A 41 -7.86 -9.71 21.61
CA MET A 41 -7.46 -10.60 20.53
C MET A 41 -5.99 -10.99 20.70
N THR A 42 -5.73 -12.28 20.50
CA THR A 42 -4.36 -12.78 20.42
C THR A 42 -3.66 -12.22 19.19
N ALA A 43 -2.32 -12.28 19.17
CA ALA A 43 -1.54 -11.89 18.00
C ALA A 43 -1.98 -12.69 16.75
N TRP A 44 -2.23 -14.00 16.90
CA TRP A 44 -2.68 -14.85 15.81
C TRP A 44 -4.04 -14.45 15.27
N GLN A 45 -5.00 -14.15 16.13
CA GLN A 45 -6.32 -13.65 15.70
C GLN A 45 -6.21 -12.34 14.90
N ARG A 46 -5.24 -11.47 15.21
CA ARG A 46 -4.98 -10.26 14.40
C ARG A 46 -4.41 -10.61 13.04
N VAL A 47 -3.54 -11.61 12.94
CA VAL A 47 -3.03 -12.13 11.67
C VAL A 47 -4.17 -12.67 10.81
N GLU A 48 -5.04 -13.52 11.38
CA GLU A 48 -6.21 -14.04 10.68
C GLU A 48 -7.13 -12.92 10.20
N LEU A 49 -7.34 -11.91 11.02
CA LEU A 49 -8.17 -10.76 10.68
C LEU A 49 -7.56 -9.92 9.56
N SER A 50 -6.23 -9.73 9.54
CA SER A 50 -5.53 -9.01 8.46
C SER A 50 -5.65 -9.71 7.11
N ARG A 51 -5.92 -11.02 7.10
CA ARG A 51 -6.03 -11.88 5.91
C ARG A 51 -7.48 -12.15 5.46
N ARG A 52 -8.46 -11.61 6.15
CA ARG A 52 -9.87 -11.88 5.82
C ARG A 52 -10.20 -11.40 4.41
N LYS A 53 -10.98 -12.22 3.69
CA LYS A 53 -11.39 -11.95 2.30
C LYS A 53 -12.36 -10.78 2.14
N ASP A 54 -13.09 -10.45 3.21
CA ASP A 54 -14.04 -9.33 3.26
C ASP A 54 -13.38 -8.00 3.69
N ARG A 55 -12.08 -8.02 4.00
CA ARG A 55 -11.31 -6.82 4.29
C ARG A 55 -11.12 -6.00 3.00
N PRO A 56 -11.26 -4.67 3.06
CA PRO A 56 -10.98 -3.82 1.90
C PRO A 56 -9.55 -4.01 1.40
N VAL A 57 -9.37 -4.11 0.09
CA VAL A 57 -8.08 -4.23 -0.59
C VAL A 57 -7.63 -2.89 -1.17
N GLY A 58 -6.40 -2.79 -1.66
CA GLY A 58 -5.83 -1.53 -2.15
C GLY A 58 -6.68 -0.80 -3.17
N SER A 59 -7.35 -1.51 -4.08
CA SER A 59 -8.26 -0.90 -5.05
C SER A 59 -9.50 -0.26 -4.39
N ASP A 60 -10.03 -0.84 -3.30
CA ASP A 60 -11.17 -0.25 -2.60
C ASP A 60 -10.80 1.10 -1.96
N TYR A 61 -9.59 1.19 -1.41
CA TYR A 61 -9.07 2.44 -0.86
C TYR A 61 -8.82 3.48 -1.95
N ILE A 62 -8.31 3.05 -3.13
CA ILE A 62 -8.12 3.96 -4.26
C ILE A 62 -9.47 4.53 -4.70
N ASP A 63 -10.46 3.69 -4.90
CA ASP A 63 -11.81 4.11 -5.34
C ASP A 63 -12.52 5.00 -4.31
N ALA A 64 -12.28 4.78 -3.02
CA ALA A 64 -12.95 5.51 -1.95
C ALA A 64 -12.30 6.86 -1.61
N LEU A 65 -10.98 6.97 -1.71
CA LEU A 65 -10.23 8.12 -1.21
C LEU A 65 -9.81 9.10 -2.31
N PHE A 66 -9.73 8.64 -3.56
CA PHE A 66 -9.15 9.43 -4.64
C PHE A 66 -10.14 9.65 -5.78
N THR A 67 -10.01 10.78 -6.47
CA THR A 67 -10.70 11.08 -7.71
C THR A 67 -9.72 11.14 -8.88
N ASP A 68 -10.24 11.03 -10.10
CA ASP A 68 -9.46 11.15 -11.35
C ASP A 68 -8.25 10.19 -11.38
N PHE A 69 -8.39 8.98 -10.85
CA PHE A 69 -7.30 8.01 -10.86
C PHE A 69 -7.00 7.52 -12.27
N VAL A 70 -5.75 7.68 -12.68
CA VAL A 70 -5.22 7.17 -13.94
C VAL A 70 -4.10 6.18 -13.62
N GLU A 71 -4.37 4.89 -13.89
CA GLU A 71 -3.40 3.83 -13.65
C GLU A 71 -2.30 3.83 -14.70
N PHE A 72 -1.07 3.59 -14.27
CA PHE A 72 0.11 3.42 -15.13
C PHE A 72 0.63 2.00 -15.05
N HIS A 73 0.81 1.38 -16.21
CA HIS A 73 1.23 0.00 -16.35
C HIS A 73 2.69 -0.14 -16.77
N GLY A 74 3.29 -1.26 -16.39
CA GLY A 74 4.62 -1.71 -16.83
C GLY A 74 5.79 -0.98 -16.17
N ASP A 75 6.91 -1.70 -16.10
CA ASP A 75 8.16 -1.22 -15.49
C ASP A 75 9.09 -0.50 -16.49
N ARG A 76 8.77 -0.53 -17.79
CA ARG A 76 9.62 -0.03 -18.90
C ARG A 76 10.91 -0.81 -19.08
N TYR A 77 10.96 -2.03 -18.60
CA TYR A 77 12.12 -2.90 -18.71
C TYR A 77 11.76 -4.33 -19.13
N PHE A 78 10.77 -4.95 -18.49
CA PHE A 78 10.39 -6.33 -18.74
C PHE A 78 8.87 -6.51 -18.95
N ALA A 79 8.05 -6.20 -17.95
CA ALA A 79 6.61 -6.46 -18.00
C ALA A 79 5.80 -5.53 -17.08
N ASP A 80 4.49 -5.77 -17.02
CA ASP A 80 3.64 -5.24 -15.97
C ASP A 80 3.43 -6.30 -14.88
N ASP A 81 3.16 -5.84 -13.66
CA ASP A 81 2.78 -6.70 -12.53
C ASP A 81 1.50 -6.16 -11.89
N LYS A 82 0.46 -6.98 -11.91
CA LYS A 82 -0.85 -6.65 -11.35
C LYS A 82 -0.88 -6.65 -9.81
N ALA A 83 0.15 -7.18 -9.15
CA ALA A 83 0.30 -7.11 -7.70
C ALA A 83 0.61 -5.69 -7.21
N ILE A 84 1.02 -4.79 -8.11
CA ILE A 84 1.14 -3.35 -7.85
C ILE A 84 0.14 -2.59 -8.72
N ILE A 85 -0.76 -1.86 -8.10
CA ILE A 85 -1.59 -0.83 -8.73
C ILE A 85 -0.92 0.50 -8.45
N GLY A 86 -0.71 1.32 -9.48
CA GLY A 86 -0.11 2.63 -9.25
C GLY A 86 -0.41 3.62 -10.35
N GLY A 87 -0.51 4.88 -9.98
CA GLY A 87 -0.87 5.92 -10.92
C GLY A 87 -0.90 7.30 -10.30
N VAL A 88 -1.54 8.22 -11.00
CA VAL A 88 -1.80 9.58 -10.52
C VAL A 88 -3.29 9.74 -10.21
N ALA A 89 -3.57 10.55 -9.21
CA ALA A 89 -4.93 10.80 -8.76
C ALA A 89 -5.04 12.20 -8.16
N ARG A 90 -6.25 12.57 -7.72
CA ARG A 90 -6.46 13.71 -6.85
C ARG A 90 -6.93 13.25 -5.48
N PHE A 91 -6.32 13.81 -4.46
CA PHE A 91 -6.74 13.66 -3.09
C PHE A 91 -7.22 15.01 -2.57
N HIS A 92 -8.53 15.15 -2.35
CA HIS A 92 -9.16 16.45 -2.04
C HIS A 92 -8.69 17.60 -2.96
N GLY A 93 -8.66 17.34 -4.26
CA GLY A 93 -8.24 18.30 -5.28
C GLY A 93 -6.71 18.40 -5.48
N THR A 94 -5.90 17.91 -4.56
CA THR A 94 -4.43 17.93 -4.67
C THR A 94 -3.94 16.76 -5.53
N PRO A 95 -3.13 16.99 -6.57
CA PRO A 95 -2.52 15.93 -7.35
C PRO A 95 -1.55 15.10 -6.52
N VAL A 96 -1.71 13.78 -6.52
CA VAL A 96 -0.88 12.82 -5.79
C VAL A 96 -0.48 11.65 -6.68
N THR A 97 0.56 10.95 -6.29
CA THR A 97 0.91 9.64 -6.83
C THR A 97 0.48 8.58 -5.82
N VAL A 98 -0.30 7.59 -6.25
CA VAL A 98 -0.77 6.49 -5.41
C VAL A 98 -0.13 5.20 -5.88
N ILE A 99 0.37 4.40 -4.93
CA ILE A 99 0.98 3.08 -5.18
C ILE A 99 0.42 2.12 -4.16
N ALA A 100 -0.26 1.06 -4.61
CA ALA A 100 -0.86 0.06 -3.75
C ALA A 100 -0.32 -1.34 -4.06
N GLN A 101 0.04 -2.08 -3.02
CA GLN A 101 0.14 -3.54 -3.12
C GLN A 101 -1.28 -4.09 -3.11
N ALA A 102 -1.58 -4.97 -4.05
CA ALA A 102 -2.93 -5.35 -4.35
C ALA A 102 -3.14 -6.85 -4.28
N LYS A 103 -3.94 -7.28 -3.30
CA LYS A 103 -4.59 -8.60 -3.31
C LYS A 103 -5.84 -8.57 -4.19
N GLY A 104 -6.29 -9.74 -4.62
CA GLY A 104 -7.56 -9.89 -5.33
C GLY A 104 -8.73 -10.15 -4.37
N ARG A 105 -9.95 -9.87 -4.85
CA ARG A 105 -11.19 -10.13 -4.10
C ARG A 105 -11.68 -11.57 -4.23
N ASN A 106 -11.19 -12.29 -5.22
CA ASN A 106 -11.53 -13.69 -5.52
C ASN A 106 -10.29 -14.48 -5.95
N THR A 107 -10.43 -15.78 -6.09
CA THR A 107 -9.31 -16.68 -6.44
C THR A 107 -8.67 -16.31 -7.78
N LYS A 108 -9.46 -15.96 -8.80
CA LYS A 108 -8.94 -15.60 -10.11
C LYS A 108 -8.08 -14.34 -10.03
N GLU A 109 -8.59 -13.29 -9.40
CA GLU A 109 -7.84 -12.06 -9.21
C GLU A 109 -6.58 -12.26 -8.36
N ASN A 110 -6.66 -13.11 -7.31
CA ASN A 110 -5.49 -13.43 -6.50
C ASN A 110 -4.39 -14.12 -7.31
N ILE A 111 -4.75 -15.07 -8.19
CA ILE A 111 -3.78 -15.70 -9.08
C ILE A 111 -3.14 -14.65 -10.02
N GLU A 112 -3.94 -13.78 -10.62
CA GLU A 112 -3.46 -12.72 -11.51
C GLU A 112 -2.54 -11.71 -10.80
N ARG A 113 -2.69 -11.53 -9.49
CA ARG A 113 -1.93 -10.62 -8.63
C ARG A 113 -0.86 -11.33 -7.80
N ASN A 114 -0.49 -12.56 -8.15
CA ASN A 114 0.46 -13.38 -7.38
C ASN A 114 0.14 -13.39 -5.87
N PHE A 115 -1.14 -13.44 -5.50
CA PHE A 115 -1.62 -13.37 -4.10
C PHE A 115 -1.15 -12.12 -3.34
N GLY A 116 -0.97 -11.01 -4.04
CA GLY A 116 -0.45 -9.77 -3.48
C GLY A 116 1.07 -9.77 -3.27
N MET A 117 1.78 -10.71 -3.87
CA MET A 117 3.24 -10.80 -3.83
C MET A 117 3.85 -10.17 -5.09
N PRO A 118 4.39 -8.95 -5.02
CA PRO A 118 4.94 -8.31 -6.21
C PRO A 118 6.21 -9.00 -6.72
N GLN A 119 6.32 -9.06 -8.03
CA GLN A 119 7.49 -9.44 -8.77
C GLN A 119 8.45 -8.25 -8.96
N PRO A 120 9.70 -8.45 -9.46
CA PRO A 120 10.65 -7.35 -9.67
C PRO A 120 10.07 -6.20 -10.50
N GLU A 121 9.29 -6.52 -11.54
CA GLU A 121 8.64 -5.53 -12.40
C GLU A 121 7.58 -4.70 -11.66
N GLY A 122 6.91 -5.24 -10.66
CA GLY A 122 6.02 -4.49 -9.78
C GLY A 122 6.78 -3.44 -8.96
N TYR A 123 7.88 -3.82 -8.35
CA TYR A 123 8.74 -2.88 -7.62
C TYR A 123 9.39 -1.84 -8.53
N ARG A 124 9.81 -2.21 -9.75
CA ARG A 124 10.34 -1.27 -10.74
C ARG A 124 9.26 -0.31 -11.26
N LYS A 125 8.02 -0.77 -11.42
CA LYS A 125 6.88 0.10 -11.72
C LYS A 125 6.66 1.13 -10.59
N ALA A 126 6.67 0.68 -9.34
CA ALA A 126 6.59 1.57 -8.18
C ALA A 126 7.73 2.60 -8.18
N LEU A 127 8.97 2.15 -8.38
CA LEU A 127 10.15 3.02 -8.50
C LEU A 127 9.98 4.11 -9.55
N ARG A 128 9.47 3.74 -10.71
CA ARG A 128 9.22 4.68 -11.82
C ARG A 128 8.21 5.74 -11.42
N LEU A 129 7.15 5.35 -10.72
CA LEU A 129 6.12 6.27 -10.24
C LEU A 129 6.65 7.21 -9.16
N MET A 130 7.49 6.72 -8.25
CA MET A 130 8.17 7.54 -7.23
C MET A 130 9.06 8.61 -7.86
N LYS A 131 9.88 8.24 -8.85
CA LYS A 131 10.72 9.18 -9.59
C LYS A 131 9.90 10.21 -10.38
N GLN A 132 8.76 9.77 -10.93
CA GLN A 132 7.85 10.69 -11.61
C GLN A 132 7.18 11.65 -10.60
N ALA A 133 6.81 11.16 -9.41
CA ALA A 133 6.28 12.00 -8.35
C ALA A 133 7.26 13.09 -7.93
N GLU A 134 8.52 12.71 -7.72
CA GLU A 134 9.62 13.65 -7.43
C GLU A 134 9.75 14.73 -8.52
N LYS A 135 9.82 14.31 -9.79
CA LYS A 135 9.94 15.21 -10.94
C LYS A 135 8.83 16.25 -11.02
N PHE A 136 7.60 15.87 -10.67
CA PHE A 136 6.42 16.73 -10.76
C PHE A 136 5.95 17.25 -9.40
N SER A 137 6.77 17.13 -8.36
CA SER A 137 6.49 17.62 -7.01
C SER A 137 5.16 17.13 -6.43
N ARG A 138 4.77 15.88 -6.73
CA ARG A 138 3.56 15.27 -6.19
C ARG A 138 3.88 14.46 -4.93
N PRO A 139 3.08 14.58 -3.86
CA PRO A 139 3.12 13.66 -2.74
C PRO A 139 2.90 12.21 -3.20
N VAL A 140 3.50 11.27 -2.49
CA VAL A 140 3.35 9.82 -2.72
C VAL A 140 2.56 9.22 -1.58
N ILE A 141 1.51 8.45 -1.90
CA ILE A 141 0.73 7.69 -0.93
C ILE A 141 0.87 6.21 -1.29
N CYS A 142 1.44 5.44 -0.35
CA CYS A 142 1.64 4.01 -0.49
C CYS A 142 0.62 3.26 0.38
N LEU A 143 -0.05 2.25 -0.20
CA LEU A 143 -0.98 1.35 0.49
C LEU A 143 -0.37 -0.05 0.51
N GLY A 144 0.05 -0.52 1.69
CA GLY A 144 0.75 -1.79 1.87
C GLY A 144 -0.21 -2.93 2.23
N ASP A 145 -0.32 -3.95 1.39
CA ASP A 145 -1.02 -5.19 1.67
C ASP A 145 -0.39 -6.37 0.91
N THR A 146 0.63 -6.96 1.49
CA THR A 146 1.37 -8.08 0.90
C THR A 146 1.84 -9.05 1.97
N PRO A 147 1.79 -10.37 1.72
CA PRO A 147 2.47 -11.35 2.58
C PRO A 147 4.00 -11.32 2.41
N GLY A 148 4.51 -10.65 1.36
CA GLY A 148 5.93 -10.53 1.04
C GLY A 148 6.16 -10.33 -0.45
N ALA A 149 7.42 -10.21 -0.86
CA ALA A 149 7.81 -10.23 -2.25
C ALA A 149 7.64 -11.64 -2.83
N PHE A 150 7.31 -11.75 -4.12
CA PHE A 150 7.24 -13.05 -4.78
C PHE A 150 8.59 -13.76 -4.67
N CYS A 151 8.58 -15.00 -4.17
CA CYS A 151 9.75 -15.85 -4.01
C CYS A 151 9.74 -16.96 -5.07
N GLY A 152 10.61 -16.85 -6.06
CA GLY A 152 10.73 -17.84 -7.13
C GLY A 152 11.99 -17.58 -7.96
N LEU A 153 12.50 -18.63 -8.60
CA LEU A 153 13.73 -18.56 -9.39
C LEU A 153 13.66 -17.43 -10.43
N GLU A 154 12.57 -17.35 -11.15
CA GLU A 154 12.37 -16.33 -12.18
C GLU A 154 12.40 -14.89 -11.63
N ALA A 155 11.91 -14.67 -10.41
CA ALA A 155 11.98 -13.36 -9.77
C ALA A 155 13.42 -13.03 -9.36
N GLU A 156 14.17 -14.00 -8.83
CA GLU A 156 15.58 -13.81 -8.51
C GLU A 156 16.42 -13.52 -9.75
N GLU A 157 16.21 -14.25 -10.82
CA GLU A 157 16.88 -14.03 -12.12
C GLU A 157 16.61 -12.62 -12.68
N ARG A 158 15.43 -12.05 -12.42
CA ARG A 158 15.07 -10.69 -12.83
C ARG A 158 15.39 -9.61 -11.79
N GLY A 159 16.11 -9.96 -10.72
CA GLY A 159 16.67 -9.03 -9.75
C GLY A 159 15.66 -8.56 -8.68
N GLN A 160 14.95 -9.48 -8.02
CA GLN A 160 13.98 -9.18 -6.96
C GLN A 160 14.59 -8.34 -5.83
N GLY A 161 15.73 -8.79 -5.29
CA GLY A 161 16.42 -8.08 -4.21
C GLY A 161 16.89 -6.69 -4.63
N GLU A 162 17.40 -6.55 -5.84
CA GLU A 162 17.83 -5.24 -6.38
C GLU A 162 16.64 -4.28 -6.56
N ALA A 163 15.51 -4.77 -7.06
CA ALA A 163 14.31 -3.96 -7.26
C ALA A 163 13.78 -3.41 -5.92
N ILE A 164 13.75 -4.25 -4.88
CA ILE A 164 13.40 -3.84 -3.51
C ILE A 164 14.39 -2.81 -2.98
N ALA A 165 15.69 -3.08 -3.05
CA ALA A 165 16.74 -2.19 -2.55
C ALA A 165 16.70 -0.81 -3.22
N LYS A 166 16.44 -0.74 -4.52
CA LYS A 166 16.28 0.51 -5.26
C LYS A 166 15.06 1.32 -4.79
N ASN A 167 13.97 0.66 -4.43
CA ASN A 167 12.81 1.34 -3.86
C ASN A 167 13.15 1.95 -2.51
N LEU A 168 13.80 1.20 -1.62
CA LEU A 168 14.25 1.71 -0.30
C LEU A 168 15.13 2.94 -0.46
N TYR A 169 16.15 2.82 -1.29
CA TYR A 169 17.08 3.92 -1.55
C TYR A 169 16.38 5.16 -2.11
N THR A 170 15.47 4.97 -3.08
CA THR A 170 14.74 6.07 -3.70
C THR A 170 13.79 6.74 -2.72
N LEU A 171 13.00 5.97 -1.96
CA LEU A 171 12.07 6.51 -0.95
C LEU A 171 12.82 7.33 0.10
N ALA A 172 13.98 6.86 0.58
CA ALA A 172 14.80 7.59 1.54
C ALA A 172 15.33 8.92 1.00
N GLY A 173 15.48 9.04 -0.32
CA GLY A 173 16.00 10.23 -0.99
C GLY A 173 14.93 11.18 -1.55
N LEU A 174 13.66 10.81 -1.56
CA LEU A 174 12.59 11.66 -2.10
C LEU A 174 12.48 12.97 -1.31
N THR A 175 12.29 14.06 -2.03
CA THR A 175 12.07 15.41 -1.45
C THR A 175 10.59 15.78 -1.39
N VAL A 176 9.72 14.99 -2.01
CA VAL A 176 8.25 15.11 -1.89
C VAL A 176 7.76 14.35 -0.66
N PRO A 177 6.63 14.74 -0.06
CA PRO A 177 6.04 14.01 1.05
C PRO A 177 5.67 12.58 0.67
N VAL A 178 5.99 11.64 1.54
CA VAL A 178 5.63 10.22 1.40
C VAL A 178 4.86 9.79 2.63
N LEU A 179 3.66 9.25 2.42
CA LEU A 179 2.84 8.58 3.41
C LEU A 179 2.70 7.11 3.04
N SER A 180 3.01 6.21 3.97
CA SER A 180 2.78 4.77 3.79
C SER A 180 1.76 4.28 4.81
N ILE A 181 0.78 3.51 4.36
CA ILE A 181 -0.30 2.96 5.19
C ILE A 181 -0.35 1.46 5.02
N VAL A 182 -0.08 0.70 6.10
CA VAL A 182 -0.29 -0.76 6.10
C VAL A 182 -1.77 -1.03 6.33
N ILE A 183 -2.46 -1.49 5.28
CA ILE A 183 -3.92 -1.68 5.28
C ILE A 183 -4.35 -3.13 5.61
N GLY A 184 -3.43 -4.09 5.49
CA GLY A 184 -3.67 -5.51 5.75
C GLY A 184 -2.40 -6.18 6.27
N GLU A 185 -1.76 -7.01 5.45
CA GLU A 185 -0.47 -7.61 5.77
C GLU A 185 0.69 -6.73 5.30
N GLY A 186 1.71 -6.60 6.14
CA GLY A 186 2.99 -6.00 5.81
C GLY A 186 4.11 -7.04 5.96
N GLY A 187 4.36 -7.82 4.91
CA GLY A 187 5.35 -8.91 4.94
C GLY A 187 6.74 -8.44 4.51
N SER A 188 7.70 -8.50 5.45
CA SER A 188 9.15 -8.42 5.23
C SER A 188 9.61 -7.29 4.28
N GLY A 189 10.67 -7.55 3.50
CA GLY A 189 11.22 -6.64 2.51
C GLY A 189 10.23 -6.23 1.42
N GLY A 190 9.26 -7.10 1.11
CA GLY A 190 8.21 -6.80 0.14
C GLY A 190 7.33 -5.63 0.55
N ALA A 191 6.92 -5.58 1.80
CA ALA A 191 6.19 -4.43 2.36
C ALA A 191 7.11 -3.23 2.58
N LEU A 192 8.34 -3.48 3.07
CA LEU A 192 9.32 -2.43 3.35
C LEU A 192 9.65 -1.60 2.10
N ALA A 193 9.64 -2.22 0.92
CA ALA A 193 9.87 -1.55 -0.37
C ALA A 193 8.92 -0.38 -0.67
N LEU A 194 7.81 -0.26 0.06
CA LEU A 194 6.84 0.85 0.00
C LEU A 194 6.64 1.54 1.36
N ALA A 195 7.35 1.14 2.40
CA ALA A 195 7.12 1.60 3.78
C ALA A 195 8.17 2.59 4.30
N VAL A 196 9.22 2.90 3.54
CA VAL A 196 10.16 3.98 3.89
C VAL A 196 9.52 5.32 3.54
N ALA A 197 8.99 6.01 4.55
CA ALA A 197 8.14 7.18 4.36
C ALA A 197 8.39 8.23 5.45
N ASN A 198 7.92 9.46 5.24
CA ASN A 198 7.94 10.50 6.27
C ASN A 198 6.98 10.14 7.41
N GLU A 199 5.83 9.53 7.06
CA GLU A 199 4.83 9.01 7.99
C GLU A 199 4.48 7.57 7.60
N VAL A 200 4.46 6.68 8.60
CA VAL A 200 4.02 5.29 8.43
C VAL A 200 2.84 5.05 9.36
N TRP A 201 1.70 4.76 8.75
CA TRP A 201 0.49 4.44 9.47
C TRP A 201 0.13 2.97 9.34
N MET A 202 -0.68 2.50 10.24
CA MET A 202 -1.11 1.12 10.25
C MET A 202 -2.59 1.06 10.66
N MET A 203 -3.40 0.41 9.84
CA MET A 203 -4.81 0.21 10.16
C MET A 203 -4.96 -0.73 11.36
N GLU A 204 -6.06 -0.57 12.11
CA GLU A 204 -6.38 -1.48 13.20
C GLU A 204 -6.43 -2.93 12.68
N ASN A 205 -5.77 -3.82 13.41
CA ASN A 205 -5.62 -5.24 13.06
C ASN A 205 -4.89 -5.51 11.72
N ALA A 206 -4.16 -4.55 11.19
CA ALA A 206 -3.12 -4.82 10.21
C ALA A 206 -1.89 -5.41 10.91
N THR A 207 -1.03 -6.10 10.16
CA THR A 207 0.18 -6.71 10.70
C THR A 207 1.40 -6.26 9.91
N TYR A 208 2.53 -6.13 10.60
CA TYR A 208 3.82 -5.91 9.95
C TYR A 208 4.86 -6.81 10.60
N SER A 209 5.50 -7.67 9.82
CA SER A 209 6.48 -8.62 10.33
C SER A 209 7.59 -8.92 9.33
N ILE A 210 8.79 -9.20 9.84
CA ILE A 210 9.94 -9.61 9.03
C ILE A 210 9.81 -11.08 8.61
N LEU A 211 9.40 -11.95 9.52
CA LEU A 211 9.13 -13.36 9.25
C LEU A 211 7.64 -13.57 9.02
N SER A 212 7.29 -14.61 8.26
CA SER A 212 5.90 -15.02 8.20
C SER A 212 5.40 -15.40 9.59
N PRO A 213 4.15 -15.06 9.95
CA PRO A 213 3.59 -15.44 11.24
C PRO A 213 3.62 -16.95 11.50
N GLU A 214 3.63 -17.76 10.45
CA GLU A 214 3.73 -19.23 10.51
C GLU A 214 5.17 -19.72 10.80
N GLY A 215 6.16 -18.86 10.63
CA GLY A 215 7.56 -19.17 10.88
C GLY A 215 8.04 -18.83 12.30
N PHE A 216 7.09 -18.37 13.14
CA PHE A 216 7.35 -18.02 14.53
C PHE A 216 7.16 -19.25 15.44
#